data_0c5d3539b861e5a42de4b930a33b7f9d
#
_entry.id   0c5d3539b861e5a42de4b930a33b7f9d
#
_cell.length_a   1.000
_cell.length_b   1.000
_cell.length_c   1.000
_cell.angle_alpha   90.00
_cell.angle_beta   90.00
_cell.angle_gamma   90.00
#
_symmetry.space_group_name_H-M   'P 1'
#
loop_
_entity.id
_entity.type
_entity.pdbx_description
1 polymer ?
#
loop_
_entity_poly.entity_id
_entity_poly.type
_entity_poly.pdbx_seq_one_letter_code
_entity_poly.pdbx_strand_id
1 'polypeptide(L)'
;MKPALLTLLLILFFASCERDFSASPAQSDISFSADTLSFDTIYAGVTTPTAHFTIHNDGNDDVTISSIQLLLGDDSPFTVNIAGQSTSSASNIRIAHGDSVFVFASVRNPQPSNGKALTLLQDHIVAQGGNASWTMTLQAVVLNVSRQSGSIVSDTQWLCDTIPYLVQDTLSITNGARLTIGPNVTVLFQNKATLQVDGSLIVAGDPDNRASFLPMRQDGFYQDIPGQWDGIDILPGATASFSNANIACPTNGISVDSTASLFADGLWLRDVSHAAISSRHANLTLRNALITNSGGASVSLTGGTTELTHVTIANYFSWDARRTEALLVSRADSATTSLRVFNSIIVGSHNPEVVIDSIAGDVLFSGSLLRTEKKKLESNTKFFQDCLTASDAHFANRDDLNYHLTPSSDAIGLGQPKGASLAPTDFEGFTRFATDSIQAGAFQIIEQQ
;
A
#
# COMPACT_ATOMS: atom_id res chain seq x y z
N MET A 1 -40.40 58.37 -18.01
CA MET A 1 -38.91 58.50 -17.86
C MET A 1 -38.33 58.57 -19.27
N LYS A 2 -37.59 59.61 -19.57
CA LYS A 2 -37.15 59.90 -20.95
C LYS A 2 -36.09 58.91 -21.41
N PRO A 3 -36.11 58.40 -22.65
CA PRO A 3 -35.13 57.41 -23.14
C PRO A 3 -33.66 57.82 -23.00
N ALA A 4 -33.40 59.13 -22.99
CA ALA A 4 -32.04 59.70 -22.80
C ALA A 4 -31.40 59.33 -21.42
N LEU A 5 -32.19 59.14 -20.37
CA LEU A 5 -31.68 58.78 -19.05
C LEU A 5 -31.28 57.29 -18.99
N LEU A 6 -32.01 56.44 -19.72
CA LEU A 6 -31.71 55.03 -19.82
C LEU A 6 -30.44 54.77 -20.65
N THR A 7 -30.23 55.56 -21.70
CA THR A 7 -29.02 55.49 -22.56
C THR A 7 -27.77 56.00 -21.81
N LEU A 8 -27.93 57.01 -20.97
CA LEU A 8 -26.84 57.52 -20.13
C LEU A 8 -26.43 56.50 -19.04
N LEU A 9 -27.42 55.77 -18.47
CA LEU A 9 -27.18 54.74 -17.48
C LEU A 9 -26.50 53.51 -18.11
N LEU A 10 -26.82 53.17 -19.36
CA LEU A 10 -26.17 52.05 -20.09
C LEU A 10 -24.72 52.34 -20.47
N ILE A 11 -24.39 53.62 -20.77
CA ILE A 11 -23.01 54.02 -21.07
C ILE A 11 -22.11 54.00 -19.83
N LEU A 12 -22.63 54.20 -18.64
CA LEU A 12 -21.88 54.11 -17.39
C LEU A 12 -21.50 52.68 -17.00
N PHE A 13 -22.19 51.64 -17.54
CA PHE A 13 -21.85 50.23 -17.32
C PHE A 13 -20.71 49.72 -18.23
N PHE A 14 -20.34 50.46 -19.28
CA PHE A 14 -19.21 50.14 -20.15
C PHE A 14 -17.91 50.88 -19.80
N ALA A 15 -17.88 51.65 -18.72
CA ALA A 15 -16.65 52.09 -18.10
C ALA A 15 -16.04 50.92 -17.32
N SER A 16 -15.67 49.84 -18.04
CA SER A 16 -14.77 48.82 -17.57
C SER A 16 -13.47 49.53 -17.18
N CYS A 17 -13.12 49.46 -15.92
CA CYS A 17 -11.83 49.89 -15.44
C CYS A 17 -10.78 49.01 -16.14
N GLU A 18 -10.29 49.41 -17.31
CA GLU A 18 -8.97 48.95 -17.78
C GLU A 18 -7.96 49.48 -16.77
N ARG A 19 -7.50 48.58 -15.87
CA ARG A 19 -6.31 48.90 -15.09
C ARG A 19 -5.16 49.04 -16.06
N ASP A 20 -4.68 50.24 -16.26
CA ASP A 20 -3.37 50.47 -16.90
C ASP A 20 -2.31 49.79 -16.06
N PHE A 21 -1.82 48.68 -16.55
CA PHE A 21 -0.77 47.88 -15.91
C PHE A 21 0.56 48.57 -16.18
N SER A 22 0.99 49.46 -15.29
CA SER A 22 2.36 49.99 -15.29
C SER A 22 3.22 49.16 -14.35
N ALA A 23 3.66 47.96 -14.81
CA ALA A 23 4.52 47.12 -14.02
C ALA A 23 5.97 47.57 -14.09
N SER A 24 6.60 47.71 -12.93
CA SER A 24 8.04 47.99 -12.81
C SER A 24 8.85 46.69 -12.87
N PRO A 25 10.15 46.72 -13.24
CA PRO A 25 11.01 45.56 -13.11
C PRO A 25 11.06 45.08 -11.64
N ALA A 26 10.89 43.78 -11.40
CA ALA A 26 10.98 43.22 -10.07
C ALA A 26 12.37 43.48 -9.45
N GLN A 27 12.42 43.87 -8.18
CA GLN A 27 13.68 44.19 -7.48
C GLN A 27 13.86 43.31 -6.23
N SER A 28 13.18 43.59 -5.10
CA SER A 28 13.41 42.93 -3.83
C SER A 28 12.21 42.12 -3.30
N ASP A 29 11.04 42.36 -3.87
CA ASP A 29 9.76 41.95 -3.24
C ASP A 29 9.18 40.70 -3.89
N ILE A 30 10.05 39.82 -4.38
CA ILE A 30 9.67 38.50 -4.92
C ILE A 30 10.12 37.42 -3.97
N SER A 31 9.22 36.49 -3.69
CA SER A 31 9.51 35.27 -2.93
C SER A 31 9.02 34.02 -3.64
N PHE A 32 9.68 32.89 -3.36
CA PHE A 32 9.20 31.58 -3.75
C PHE A 32 8.46 30.94 -2.56
N SER A 33 7.40 30.18 -2.82
CA SER A 33 6.67 29.44 -1.77
C SER A 33 7.51 28.38 -1.07
N ALA A 34 8.67 28.00 -1.63
CA ALA A 34 9.64 27.08 -1.04
C ALA A 34 11.03 27.32 -1.65
N ASP A 35 12.09 26.98 -0.92
CA ASP A 35 13.48 27.05 -1.42
C ASP A 35 13.85 25.85 -2.31
N THR A 36 13.15 24.72 -2.11
CA THR A 36 13.37 23.47 -2.84
C THR A 36 12.04 22.78 -3.13
N LEU A 37 11.85 22.35 -4.38
CA LEU A 37 10.79 21.43 -4.78
C LEU A 37 11.38 20.03 -4.94
N SER A 38 11.02 19.13 -4.03
CA SER A 38 11.45 17.74 -4.06
C SER A 38 10.36 16.84 -4.65
N PHE A 39 10.75 15.96 -5.56
CA PHE A 39 9.88 14.92 -6.13
C PHE A 39 9.99 13.60 -5.38
N ASP A 40 10.58 13.60 -4.19
CA ASP A 40 10.87 12.39 -3.42
C ASP A 40 11.58 11.30 -4.25
N THR A 41 11.26 10.03 -4.00
CA THR A 41 11.80 8.91 -4.77
C THR A 41 10.88 8.59 -5.95
N ILE A 42 11.42 8.66 -7.15
CA ILE A 42 10.73 8.31 -8.40
C ILE A 42 11.41 7.11 -9.05
N TYR A 43 10.65 6.35 -9.85
CA TYR A 43 11.17 5.14 -10.48
C TYR A 43 11.65 5.42 -11.89
N ALA A 44 12.80 4.86 -12.25
CA ALA A 44 13.39 5.00 -13.58
C ALA A 44 12.40 4.63 -14.69
N GLY A 45 12.22 5.56 -15.65
CA GLY A 45 11.33 5.39 -16.80
C GLY A 45 9.84 5.31 -16.47
N VAL A 46 9.42 5.76 -15.29
CA VAL A 46 8.01 5.91 -14.92
C VAL A 46 7.64 7.39 -14.96
N THR A 47 6.46 7.70 -15.52
CA THR A 47 5.96 9.07 -15.54
C THR A 47 5.75 9.59 -14.11
N THR A 48 6.27 10.78 -13.82
CA THR A 48 6.16 11.39 -12.50
C THR A 48 4.90 12.23 -12.35
N PRO A 49 4.38 12.37 -11.13
CA PRO A 49 3.38 13.39 -10.83
C PRO A 49 3.93 14.80 -11.15
N THR A 50 3.03 15.71 -11.45
CA THR A 50 3.36 17.13 -11.55
C THR A 50 3.29 17.75 -10.16
N ALA A 51 4.38 18.36 -9.72
CA ALA A 51 4.43 19.19 -8.53
C ALA A 51 4.38 20.67 -8.91
N HIS A 52 4.12 21.56 -7.97
CA HIS A 52 4.08 22.98 -8.23
C HIS A 52 4.63 23.79 -7.05
N PHE A 53 5.03 25.00 -7.36
CA PHE A 53 5.31 26.07 -6.41
C PHE A 53 4.79 27.38 -6.98
N THR A 54 4.79 28.43 -6.16
CA THR A 54 4.36 29.77 -6.58
C THR A 54 5.48 30.78 -6.41
N ILE A 55 5.48 31.76 -7.31
CA ILE A 55 6.32 32.96 -7.21
C ILE A 55 5.40 34.09 -6.81
N HIS A 56 5.60 34.67 -5.64
CA HIS A 56 4.80 35.75 -5.06
C HIS A 56 5.43 37.12 -5.29
N ASN A 57 4.58 38.09 -5.51
CA ASN A 57 4.93 39.52 -5.41
C ASN A 57 4.44 40.01 -4.04
N ASP A 58 5.36 40.09 -3.10
CA ASP A 58 5.10 40.57 -1.72
C ASP A 58 5.16 42.12 -1.62
N GLY A 59 5.45 42.80 -2.74
CA GLY A 59 5.53 44.26 -2.82
C GLY A 59 4.17 44.92 -2.95
N ASN A 60 4.19 46.26 -2.94
CA ASN A 60 3.00 47.10 -3.06
C ASN A 60 2.68 47.47 -4.52
N ASP A 61 3.60 47.25 -5.44
CA ASP A 61 3.47 47.60 -6.85
C ASP A 61 3.43 46.37 -7.75
N ASP A 62 2.80 46.49 -8.91
CA ASP A 62 2.86 45.48 -9.96
C ASP A 62 4.29 45.34 -10.49
N VAL A 63 4.78 44.12 -10.66
CA VAL A 63 6.15 43.85 -11.10
C VAL A 63 6.20 43.01 -12.37
N THR A 64 7.31 43.14 -13.11
CA THR A 64 7.64 42.27 -14.23
C THR A 64 8.93 41.52 -13.93
N ILE A 65 8.86 40.18 -13.94
CA ILE A 65 10.04 39.34 -13.96
C ILE A 65 10.52 39.22 -15.40
N SER A 66 11.77 39.62 -15.65
CA SER A 66 12.34 39.68 -16.99
C SER A 66 12.48 38.31 -17.62
N SER A 67 12.91 37.30 -16.82
CA SER A 67 12.99 35.88 -17.23
C SER A 67 12.83 34.96 -16.06
N ILE A 68 12.20 33.79 -16.31
CA ILE A 68 12.18 32.62 -15.42
C ILE A 68 12.66 31.45 -16.28
N GLN A 69 13.71 30.77 -15.86
CA GLN A 69 14.31 29.69 -16.66
C GLN A 69 14.91 28.57 -15.81
N LEU A 70 14.97 27.37 -16.38
CA LEU A 70 15.80 26.27 -15.88
C LEU A 70 17.28 26.63 -16.16
N LEU A 71 18.14 26.41 -15.16
CA LEU A 71 19.57 26.73 -15.27
C LEU A 71 20.27 25.86 -16.34
N LEU A 72 19.88 24.59 -16.46
CA LEU A 72 20.39 23.68 -17.48
C LEU A 72 19.61 23.79 -18.81
N GLY A 73 18.60 24.65 -18.88
CA GLY A 73 17.81 24.87 -20.09
C GLY A 73 17.15 23.60 -20.62
N ASP A 74 17.35 23.28 -21.89
CA ASP A 74 16.78 22.08 -22.53
C ASP A 74 17.45 20.76 -22.12
N ASP A 75 18.66 20.85 -21.53
CA ASP A 75 19.38 19.68 -20.97
C ASP A 75 18.90 19.32 -19.54
N SER A 76 17.97 20.09 -18.98
CA SER A 76 17.39 19.85 -17.67
C SER A 76 16.71 18.48 -17.60
N PRO A 77 16.91 17.72 -16.50
CA PRO A 77 16.12 16.52 -16.24
C PRO A 77 14.67 16.84 -15.86
N PHE A 78 14.31 18.12 -15.73
CA PHE A 78 12.97 18.57 -15.41
C PHE A 78 12.30 19.22 -16.62
N THR A 79 10.96 19.14 -16.64
CA THR A 79 10.12 19.97 -17.50
C THR A 79 9.32 20.92 -16.64
N VAL A 80 9.13 22.15 -17.09
CA VAL A 80 8.36 23.15 -16.35
C VAL A 80 7.27 23.76 -17.22
N ASN A 81 6.19 24.16 -16.57
CA ASN A 81 5.15 25.00 -17.15
C ASN A 81 5.08 26.28 -16.31
N ILE A 82 5.43 27.41 -16.93
CA ILE A 82 5.50 28.70 -16.27
C ILE A 82 4.35 29.56 -16.80
N ALA A 83 3.47 30.01 -15.92
CA ALA A 83 2.31 30.84 -16.30
C ALA A 83 1.46 30.22 -17.44
N GLY A 84 1.29 28.91 -17.46
CA GLY A 84 0.52 28.19 -18.50
C GLY A 84 1.30 27.83 -19.76
N GLN A 85 2.58 28.20 -19.86
CA GLN A 85 3.44 27.89 -21.01
C GLN A 85 4.42 26.76 -20.67
N SER A 86 4.38 25.69 -21.45
CA SER A 86 5.32 24.54 -21.31
C SER A 86 6.63 24.91 -22.03
N THR A 87 7.63 25.35 -21.28
CA THR A 87 8.90 25.88 -21.84
C THR A 87 10.00 25.82 -20.80
N SER A 88 11.26 25.65 -21.22
CA SER A 88 12.44 25.76 -20.33
C SER A 88 12.73 27.20 -19.88
N SER A 89 12.11 28.20 -20.52
CA SER A 89 12.32 29.59 -20.22
C SER A 89 11.08 30.42 -20.63
N ALA A 90 10.66 31.33 -19.77
CA ALA A 90 9.61 32.31 -20.03
C ALA A 90 10.13 33.74 -19.74
N SER A 91 9.62 34.73 -20.44
CA SER A 91 10.05 36.12 -20.29
C SER A 91 8.86 37.06 -20.09
N ASN A 92 9.14 38.22 -19.48
CA ASN A 92 8.16 39.30 -19.25
C ASN A 92 6.92 38.82 -18.48
N ILE A 93 7.12 38.03 -17.43
CA ILE A 93 6.05 37.53 -16.55
C ILE A 93 5.64 38.66 -15.60
N ARG A 94 4.38 39.09 -15.73
CA ARG A 94 3.81 40.15 -14.89
C ARG A 94 3.09 39.52 -13.70
N ILE A 95 3.32 40.07 -12.51
CA ILE A 95 2.66 39.66 -11.27
C ILE A 95 2.11 40.93 -10.62
N ALA A 96 0.80 40.99 -10.42
CA ALA A 96 0.17 42.11 -9.74
C ALA A 96 0.62 42.14 -8.26
N HIS A 97 0.49 43.31 -7.64
CA HIS A 97 0.80 43.46 -6.21
C HIS A 97 -0.03 42.47 -5.38
N GLY A 98 0.61 41.73 -4.46
CA GLY A 98 -0.04 40.76 -3.61
C GLY A 98 -0.53 39.48 -4.32
N ASP A 99 -0.20 39.30 -5.61
CA ASP A 99 -0.59 38.13 -6.41
C ASP A 99 0.61 37.18 -6.62
N SER A 100 0.36 36.06 -7.28
CA SER A 100 1.37 35.02 -7.53
C SER A 100 1.18 34.37 -8.90
N VAL A 101 2.25 33.76 -9.41
CA VAL A 101 2.23 32.90 -10.58
C VAL A 101 2.61 31.47 -10.21
N PHE A 102 1.83 30.50 -10.73
CA PHE A 102 2.13 29.08 -10.57
C PHE A 102 3.20 28.62 -11.56
N VAL A 103 4.14 27.84 -11.05
CA VAL A 103 5.10 27.09 -11.83
C VAL A 103 4.89 25.61 -11.52
N PHE A 104 4.53 24.85 -12.54
CA PHE A 104 4.39 23.41 -12.45
C PHE A 104 5.67 22.76 -12.97
N ALA A 105 6.12 21.70 -12.30
CA ALA A 105 7.32 20.96 -12.70
C ALA A 105 7.04 19.45 -12.67
N SER A 106 7.72 18.72 -13.55
CA SER A 106 7.76 17.26 -13.57
C SER A 106 9.14 16.76 -14.00
N VAL A 107 9.49 15.52 -13.69
CA VAL A 107 10.77 14.95 -14.11
C VAL A 107 10.64 14.37 -15.51
N ARG A 108 11.55 14.73 -16.39
CA ARG A 108 11.59 14.26 -17.77
C ARG A 108 12.16 12.85 -17.83
N ASN A 109 11.30 11.85 -18.14
CA ASN A 109 11.67 10.46 -18.41
C ASN A 109 12.92 10.00 -17.62
N PRO A 110 12.78 9.80 -16.30
CA PRO A 110 13.93 9.51 -15.45
C PRO A 110 14.62 8.25 -15.93
N GLN A 111 15.86 8.39 -16.39
CA GLN A 111 16.68 7.26 -16.79
C GLN A 111 17.61 6.85 -15.65
N PRO A 112 17.80 5.57 -15.42
CA PRO A 112 18.79 5.13 -14.45
C PRO A 112 20.18 5.53 -14.95
N SER A 113 21.00 6.07 -14.07
CA SER A 113 22.43 6.26 -14.40
C SER A 113 23.12 4.89 -14.30
N ASN A 114 23.66 4.43 -15.41
CA ASN A 114 24.55 3.28 -15.62
C ASN A 114 24.81 2.42 -14.35
N GLY A 115 23.89 1.50 -14.02
CA GLY A 115 24.07 0.50 -12.95
C GLY A 115 24.01 1.00 -11.51
N LYS A 116 23.71 2.29 -11.26
CA LYS A 116 23.48 2.78 -9.90
C LYS A 116 22.02 2.50 -9.47
N ALA A 117 21.87 2.06 -8.23
CA ALA A 117 20.55 1.86 -7.63
C ALA A 117 19.80 3.18 -7.48
N LEU A 118 20.48 4.25 -7.08
CA LEU A 118 19.94 5.58 -6.86
C LEU A 118 20.72 6.62 -7.65
N THR A 119 20.01 7.61 -8.20
CA THR A 119 20.58 8.78 -8.88
C THR A 119 19.87 10.02 -8.41
N LEU A 120 20.62 10.99 -7.90
CA LEU A 120 20.09 12.34 -7.62
C LEU A 120 20.05 13.14 -8.93
N LEU A 121 18.87 13.61 -9.31
CA LEU A 121 18.66 14.63 -10.34
C LEU A 121 18.48 15.97 -9.64
N GLN A 122 19.15 17.01 -10.16
CA GLN A 122 19.06 18.36 -9.61
C GLN A 122 19.19 19.40 -10.72
N ASP A 123 18.40 20.46 -10.63
CA ASP A 123 18.52 21.68 -11.42
C ASP A 123 18.00 22.86 -10.60
N HIS A 124 18.10 24.06 -11.13
CA HIS A 124 17.62 25.28 -10.50
C HIS A 124 16.69 26.03 -11.44
N ILE A 125 15.63 26.60 -10.87
CA ILE A 125 14.86 27.65 -11.53
C ILE A 125 15.45 29.00 -11.09
N VAL A 126 15.79 29.80 -12.07
CA VAL A 126 16.32 31.15 -11.87
C VAL A 126 15.32 32.17 -12.42
N ALA A 127 14.79 33.01 -11.53
CA ALA A 127 13.99 34.18 -11.91
C ALA A 127 14.87 35.43 -11.85
N GLN A 128 14.78 36.30 -12.86
CA GLN A 128 15.54 37.57 -12.94
C GLN A 128 14.59 38.73 -13.10
N GLY A 129 14.86 39.82 -12.36
CA GLY A 129 14.09 41.06 -12.45
C GLY A 129 14.96 42.25 -12.12
N GLY A 130 15.06 43.21 -13.02
CA GLY A 130 15.95 44.38 -12.84
C GLY A 130 17.38 43.91 -12.56
N ASN A 131 17.90 44.24 -11.36
CA ASN A 131 19.23 43.84 -10.90
C ASN A 131 19.19 42.67 -9.89
N ALA A 132 18.03 42.11 -9.63
CA ALA A 132 17.83 41.03 -8.66
C ALA A 132 17.68 39.66 -9.36
N SER A 133 18.10 38.62 -8.66
CA SER A 133 17.96 37.22 -9.10
C SER A 133 17.54 36.37 -7.93
N TRP A 134 16.57 35.47 -8.15
CA TRP A 134 16.06 34.52 -7.19
C TRP A 134 16.25 33.11 -7.73
N THR A 135 16.62 32.19 -6.86
CA THR A 135 16.90 30.80 -7.27
C THR A 135 16.14 29.84 -6.38
N MET A 136 15.57 28.81 -7.00
CA MET A 136 14.91 27.70 -6.33
C MET A 136 15.49 26.38 -6.84
N THR A 137 15.68 25.40 -5.96
CA THR A 137 16.19 24.09 -6.31
C THR A 137 15.06 23.15 -6.70
N LEU A 138 15.22 22.43 -7.81
CA LEU A 138 14.44 21.25 -8.18
C LEU A 138 15.29 20.03 -7.91
N GLN A 139 14.75 19.03 -7.22
CA GLN A 139 15.46 17.76 -6.98
C GLN A 139 14.55 16.54 -7.01
N ALA A 140 15.11 15.42 -7.46
CA ALA A 140 14.45 14.12 -7.45
C ALA A 140 15.48 13.01 -7.23
N VAL A 141 15.11 11.98 -6.48
CA VAL A 141 15.89 10.75 -6.35
C VAL A 141 15.30 9.70 -7.28
N VAL A 142 16.04 9.27 -8.28
CA VAL A 142 15.63 8.21 -9.20
C VAL A 142 16.10 6.87 -8.66
N LEU A 143 15.15 5.99 -8.38
CA LEU A 143 15.40 4.59 -8.03
C LEU A 143 15.35 3.75 -9.31
N ASN A 144 16.41 2.99 -9.56
CA ASN A 144 16.40 2.01 -10.64
C ASN A 144 15.49 0.83 -10.30
N VAL A 145 14.87 0.20 -11.31
CA VAL A 145 13.98 -0.96 -11.15
C VAL A 145 14.24 -2.00 -12.22
N SER A 146 14.15 -3.28 -11.84
CA SER A 146 14.13 -4.40 -12.77
C SER A 146 12.69 -4.67 -13.23
N ARG A 147 12.34 -4.25 -14.44
CA ARG A 147 10.97 -4.36 -14.97
C ARG A 147 10.64 -5.77 -15.36
N GLN A 148 9.45 -6.20 -14.94
CA GLN A 148 8.91 -7.53 -15.18
C GLN A 148 7.54 -7.43 -15.81
N SER A 149 7.29 -8.17 -16.88
CA SER A 149 5.99 -8.28 -17.55
C SER A 149 5.93 -9.55 -18.40
N GLY A 150 4.72 -9.97 -18.76
CA GLY A 150 4.51 -11.16 -19.61
C GLY A 150 4.61 -12.48 -18.85
N SER A 151 5.46 -13.42 -19.28
CA SER A 151 5.44 -14.77 -18.74
C SER A 151 6.81 -15.29 -18.34
N ILE A 152 6.88 -15.88 -17.14
CA ILE A 152 7.99 -16.70 -16.66
C ILE A 152 7.73 -18.12 -17.12
N VAL A 153 8.51 -18.60 -18.08
CA VAL A 153 8.30 -19.88 -18.77
C VAL A 153 9.29 -20.97 -18.32
N SER A 154 10.21 -20.65 -17.44
CA SER A 154 11.22 -21.56 -16.87
C SER A 154 11.55 -21.17 -15.45
N ASP A 155 12.23 -22.06 -14.73
CA ASP A 155 12.66 -21.80 -13.36
C ASP A 155 13.51 -20.53 -13.28
N THR A 156 13.02 -19.58 -12.50
CA THR A 156 13.58 -18.23 -12.35
C THR A 156 13.80 -17.92 -10.87
N GLN A 157 14.88 -17.21 -10.56
CA GLN A 157 15.16 -16.75 -9.21
C GLN A 157 15.28 -15.24 -9.17
N TRP A 158 14.59 -14.63 -8.22
CA TRP A 158 14.77 -13.23 -7.84
C TRP A 158 15.53 -13.19 -6.53
N LEU A 159 16.72 -12.62 -6.59
CA LEU A 159 17.59 -12.48 -5.43
C LEU A 159 17.58 -11.03 -4.95
N CYS A 160 17.92 -10.83 -3.67
CA CYS A 160 18.08 -9.49 -3.13
C CYS A 160 19.22 -8.77 -3.85
N ASP A 161 18.84 -7.70 -4.54
CA ASP A 161 19.75 -6.70 -5.09
C ASP A 161 19.31 -5.33 -4.55
N THR A 162 20.12 -4.32 -4.73
CA THR A 162 19.77 -2.93 -4.41
C THR A 162 18.66 -2.38 -5.31
N ILE A 163 18.23 -3.14 -6.32
CA ILE A 163 17.26 -2.76 -7.33
C ILE A 163 15.99 -3.61 -7.17
N PRO A 164 14.81 -3.03 -6.82
CA PRO A 164 13.58 -3.78 -6.71
C PRO A 164 13.06 -4.25 -8.08
N TYR A 165 12.28 -5.32 -8.06
CA TYR A 165 11.53 -5.79 -9.22
C TYR A 165 10.24 -4.99 -9.37
N LEU A 166 9.91 -4.53 -10.58
CA LEU A 166 8.68 -3.78 -10.88
C LEU A 166 7.81 -4.57 -11.86
N VAL A 167 6.68 -5.03 -11.38
CA VAL A 167 5.62 -5.66 -12.19
C VAL A 167 4.72 -4.59 -12.75
N GLN A 168 4.62 -4.49 -14.09
CA GLN A 168 3.91 -3.39 -14.76
C GLN A 168 2.47 -3.74 -15.14
N ASP A 169 2.21 -4.97 -15.53
CA ASP A 169 0.91 -5.53 -15.93
C ASP A 169 0.72 -6.90 -15.27
N THR A 170 0.09 -7.83 -15.96
CA THR A 170 0.04 -9.23 -15.52
C THR A 170 1.39 -9.91 -15.76
N LEU A 171 1.99 -10.42 -14.70
CA LEU A 171 3.13 -11.32 -14.75
C LEU A 171 2.65 -12.74 -14.45
N SER A 172 2.76 -13.63 -15.43
CA SER A 172 2.31 -15.01 -15.30
C SER A 172 3.49 -15.97 -15.09
N ILE A 173 3.41 -16.82 -14.06
CA ILE A 173 4.29 -17.99 -13.90
C ILE A 173 3.56 -19.15 -14.57
N THR A 174 4.03 -19.59 -15.75
CA THR A 174 3.34 -20.61 -16.53
C THR A 174 3.43 -21.99 -15.90
N ASN A 175 2.50 -22.87 -16.28
CA ASN A 175 2.51 -24.26 -15.85
C ASN A 175 3.87 -24.93 -16.13
N GLY A 176 4.42 -25.63 -15.14
CA GLY A 176 5.75 -26.25 -15.20
C GLY A 176 6.92 -25.32 -14.86
N ALA A 177 6.71 -23.99 -14.81
CA ALA A 177 7.73 -23.04 -14.40
C ALA A 177 7.65 -22.74 -12.89
N ARG A 178 8.77 -22.29 -12.32
CA ARG A 178 8.88 -21.87 -10.92
C ARG A 178 9.52 -20.51 -10.82
N LEU A 179 8.90 -19.62 -10.01
CA LEU A 179 9.53 -18.39 -9.54
C LEU A 179 9.93 -18.57 -8.07
N THR A 180 11.21 -18.39 -7.77
CA THR A 180 11.72 -18.34 -6.39
C THR A 180 12.15 -16.92 -6.05
N ILE A 181 11.57 -16.35 -5.00
CA ILE A 181 11.84 -15.00 -4.49
C ILE A 181 12.57 -15.14 -3.16
N GLY A 182 13.81 -14.64 -3.10
CA GLY A 182 14.68 -14.75 -1.93
C GLY A 182 14.32 -13.75 -0.81
N PRO A 183 15.05 -13.82 0.32
CA PRO A 183 14.87 -12.89 1.44
C PRO A 183 15.23 -11.46 1.02
N ASN A 184 14.60 -10.50 1.68
CA ASN A 184 14.78 -9.05 1.47
C ASN A 184 14.55 -8.56 0.02
N VAL A 185 13.89 -9.37 -0.82
CA VAL A 185 13.51 -8.96 -2.17
C VAL A 185 12.27 -8.07 -2.07
N THR A 186 12.32 -6.91 -2.74
CA THR A 186 11.15 -6.03 -2.91
C THR A 186 10.59 -6.17 -4.32
N VAL A 187 9.30 -6.50 -4.39
CA VAL A 187 8.52 -6.54 -5.63
C VAL A 187 7.50 -5.40 -5.58
N LEU A 188 7.62 -4.48 -6.51
CA LEU A 188 6.72 -3.34 -6.68
C LEU A 188 5.69 -3.65 -7.76
N PHE A 189 4.46 -3.20 -7.57
CA PHE A 189 3.38 -3.40 -8.52
C PHE A 189 2.82 -2.06 -8.99
N GLN A 190 2.69 -1.90 -10.30
CA GLN A 190 1.95 -0.79 -10.87
C GLN A 190 0.44 -0.96 -10.63
N ASN A 191 -0.29 0.13 -10.81
CA ASN A 191 -1.75 0.09 -10.73
C ASN A 191 -2.31 -0.97 -11.69
N LYS A 192 -3.19 -1.85 -11.17
CA LYS A 192 -3.79 -3.02 -11.84
C LYS A 192 -2.81 -4.13 -12.24
N ALA A 193 -1.58 -4.09 -11.77
CA ALA A 193 -0.66 -5.20 -11.98
C ALA A 193 -1.10 -6.41 -11.14
N THR A 194 -0.94 -7.61 -11.73
CA THR A 194 -1.32 -8.90 -11.12
C THR A 194 -0.15 -9.87 -11.20
N LEU A 195 0.09 -10.64 -10.14
CA LEU A 195 0.95 -11.83 -10.20
C LEU A 195 0.07 -13.08 -10.35
N GLN A 196 0.09 -13.68 -11.51
CA GLN A 196 -0.69 -14.87 -11.81
C GLN A 196 0.19 -16.13 -11.72
N VAL A 197 -0.23 -17.11 -10.94
CA VAL A 197 0.52 -18.36 -10.71
C VAL A 197 -0.25 -19.53 -11.30
N ASP A 198 0.22 -20.06 -12.45
CA ASP A 198 -0.24 -21.30 -13.06
C ASP A 198 0.77 -22.45 -12.83
N GLY A 199 1.99 -22.11 -12.44
CA GLY A 199 3.06 -23.03 -12.05
C GLY A 199 3.31 -23.05 -10.54
N SER A 200 4.51 -22.67 -10.12
CA SER A 200 4.92 -22.67 -8.72
C SER A 200 5.55 -21.34 -8.31
N LEU A 201 5.06 -20.75 -7.22
CA LEU A 201 5.66 -19.59 -6.56
C LEU A 201 6.25 -20.00 -5.22
N ILE A 202 7.53 -19.69 -4.99
CA ILE A 202 8.21 -19.88 -3.70
C ILE A 202 8.77 -18.54 -3.24
N VAL A 203 8.28 -18.04 -2.11
CA VAL A 203 8.80 -16.85 -1.44
C VAL A 203 9.52 -17.33 -0.18
N ALA A 204 10.82 -17.06 -0.09
CA ALA A 204 11.72 -17.61 0.91
C ALA A 204 12.39 -16.49 1.73
N GLY A 205 11.61 -15.64 2.37
CA GLY A 205 12.07 -14.69 3.38
C GLY A 205 12.40 -15.36 4.71
N ASP A 206 13.04 -14.61 5.59
CA ASP A 206 13.22 -14.94 7.00
C ASP A 206 12.63 -13.82 7.90
N PRO A 207 12.49 -14.01 9.22
CA PRO A 207 11.85 -13.01 10.09
C PRO A 207 12.49 -11.62 10.03
N ASP A 208 13.82 -11.54 9.87
CA ASP A 208 14.57 -10.28 9.81
C ASP A 208 14.63 -9.70 8.39
N ASN A 209 14.49 -10.55 7.35
CA ASN A 209 14.63 -10.20 5.95
C ASN A 209 13.41 -10.69 5.13
N ARG A 210 12.27 -10.11 5.41
CA ARG A 210 11.02 -10.46 4.73
C ARG A 210 11.04 -10.05 3.26
N ALA A 211 10.50 -10.89 2.38
CA ALA A 211 10.21 -10.46 1.02
C ALA A 211 8.96 -9.58 1.02
N SER A 212 8.96 -8.49 0.24
CA SER A 212 7.90 -7.48 0.26
C SER A 212 7.25 -7.33 -1.11
N PHE A 213 5.91 -7.35 -1.13
CA PHE A 213 5.04 -7.14 -2.28
C PHE A 213 4.25 -5.87 -2.03
N LEU A 214 4.64 -4.78 -2.68
CA LEU A 214 4.18 -3.43 -2.35
C LEU A 214 3.63 -2.73 -3.58
N PRO A 215 2.70 -1.76 -3.44
CA PRO A 215 2.37 -0.88 -4.54
C PRO A 215 3.59 -0.08 -4.96
N MET A 216 3.66 0.31 -6.22
CA MET A 216 4.72 1.17 -6.73
C MET A 216 4.74 2.53 -6.03
N ARG A 217 3.57 3.09 -5.67
CA ARG A 217 3.49 4.37 -4.95
C ARG A 217 3.68 4.15 -3.47
N GLN A 218 4.82 4.62 -2.95
CA GLN A 218 5.22 4.58 -1.54
C GLN A 218 5.32 5.97 -0.92
N ASP A 219 4.90 7.01 -1.63
CA ASP A 219 4.91 8.39 -1.18
C ASP A 219 3.84 8.61 -0.08
N GLY A 220 4.24 9.19 1.02
CA GLY A 220 3.50 9.56 2.22
C GLY A 220 2.01 9.18 2.31
N PHE A 221 1.15 9.89 1.58
CA PHE A 221 -0.29 9.65 1.61
C PHE A 221 -0.71 8.30 0.98
N TYR A 222 0.04 7.78 -0.01
CA TYR A 222 -0.35 6.60 -0.78
C TYR A 222 0.15 5.27 -0.21
N GLN A 223 1.14 5.27 0.69
CA GLN A 223 1.81 4.04 1.17
C GLN A 223 0.87 2.98 1.76
N ASP A 224 -0.26 3.41 2.36
CA ASP A 224 -1.21 2.52 3.05
C ASP A 224 -2.61 2.53 2.44
N ILE A 225 -2.81 3.20 1.28
CA ILE A 225 -4.11 3.19 0.60
C ILE A 225 -4.36 1.81 -0.02
N PRO A 226 -5.50 1.15 0.30
CA PRO A 226 -5.85 -0.13 -0.30
C PRO A 226 -6.16 -0.02 -1.79
N GLY A 227 -5.97 -1.11 -2.55
CA GLY A 227 -6.44 -1.18 -3.94
C GLY A 227 -5.52 -0.55 -4.98
N GLN A 228 -4.22 -0.49 -4.72
CA GLN A 228 -3.27 0.12 -5.64
C GLN A 228 -2.74 -0.84 -6.73
N TRP A 229 -2.93 -2.14 -6.58
CA TRP A 229 -2.62 -3.20 -7.55
C TRP A 229 -3.60 -4.36 -7.37
N ASP A 230 -3.72 -5.25 -8.36
CA ASP A 230 -4.84 -6.20 -8.36
C ASP A 230 -4.68 -7.34 -7.36
N GLY A 231 -3.46 -7.89 -7.16
CA GLY A 231 -3.22 -8.97 -6.20
C GLY A 231 -2.48 -10.17 -6.78
N ILE A 232 -2.60 -11.32 -6.11
CA ILE A 232 -1.95 -12.59 -6.47
C ILE A 232 -3.03 -13.64 -6.73
N ASP A 233 -3.05 -14.19 -7.96
CA ASP A 233 -3.99 -15.23 -8.38
C ASP A 233 -3.29 -16.57 -8.50
N ILE A 234 -3.66 -17.54 -7.65
CA ILE A 234 -3.15 -18.92 -7.71
C ILE A 234 -4.20 -19.74 -8.46
N LEU A 235 -3.90 -20.08 -9.72
CA LEU A 235 -4.80 -20.73 -10.65
C LEU A 235 -5.01 -22.22 -10.32
N PRO A 236 -6.02 -22.89 -10.90
CA PRO A 236 -6.33 -24.28 -10.60
C PRO A 236 -5.12 -25.22 -10.76
N GLY A 237 -4.81 -25.96 -9.71
CA GLY A 237 -3.68 -26.91 -9.68
C GLY A 237 -2.32 -26.31 -9.35
N ALA A 238 -2.19 -24.99 -9.35
CA ALA A 238 -0.95 -24.29 -9.04
C ALA A 238 -0.59 -24.34 -7.55
N THR A 239 0.67 -24.02 -7.24
CA THR A 239 1.16 -24.00 -5.87
C THR A 239 1.85 -22.69 -5.53
N ALA A 240 1.57 -22.17 -4.33
CA ALA A 240 2.31 -21.03 -3.79
C ALA A 240 2.74 -21.31 -2.35
N SER A 241 3.97 -20.93 -2.03
CA SER A 241 4.51 -21.00 -0.68
C SER A 241 5.13 -19.66 -0.30
N PHE A 242 4.75 -19.14 0.87
CA PHE A 242 5.29 -17.90 1.43
C PHE A 242 5.92 -18.20 2.79
N SER A 243 7.19 -17.91 2.91
CA SER A 243 7.90 -17.87 4.19
C SER A 243 8.31 -16.42 4.44
N ASN A 244 7.85 -15.85 5.55
CA ASN A 244 8.18 -14.48 5.98
C ASN A 244 8.06 -13.43 4.87
N ALA A 245 6.84 -13.14 4.49
CA ALA A 245 6.52 -12.17 3.43
C ALA A 245 5.57 -11.08 3.92
N ASN A 246 5.72 -9.87 3.34
CA ASN A 246 4.80 -8.76 3.52
C ASN A 246 4.06 -8.49 2.20
N ILE A 247 2.75 -8.40 2.24
CA ILE A 247 1.91 -8.03 1.09
C ILE A 247 1.04 -6.86 1.53
N ALA A 248 1.13 -5.73 0.83
CA ALA A 248 0.41 -4.51 1.21
C ALA A 248 -0.38 -3.89 0.06
N CYS A 249 -1.54 -3.35 0.39
CA CYS A 249 -2.37 -2.48 -0.44
C CYS A 249 -2.89 -3.07 -1.77
N PRO A 250 -3.12 -4.38 -1.92
CA PRO A 250 -3.74 -4.90 -3.14
C PRO A 250 -5.26 -4.63 -3.14
N THR A 251 -5.88 -4.75 -4.31
CA THR A 251 -7.35 -4.78 -4.47
C THR A 251 -7.90 -6.09 -3.94
N ASN A 252 -7.38 -7.21 -4.42
CA ASN A 252 -7.59 -8.55 -3.89
C ASN A 252 -6.24 -9.05 -3.35
N GLY A 253 -6.22 -9.64 -2.17
CA GLY A 253 -4.96 -10.10 -1.62
C GLY A 253 -4.43 -11.33 -2.36
N ILE A 254 -4.78 -12.52 -1.90
CA ILE A 254 -4.44 -13.80 -2.55
C ILE A 254 -5.72 -14.56 -2.88
N SER A 255 -5.94 -14.83 -4.16
CA SER A 255 -7.02 -15.69 -4.64
C SER A 255 -6.46 -17.10 -4.87
N VAL A 256 -7.11 -18.12 -4.29
CA VAL A 256 -6.70 -19.53 -4.41
C VAL A 256 -7.83 -20.32 -5.06
N ASP A 257 -7.65 -20.71 -6.31
CA ASP A 257 -8.69 -21.37 -7.07
C ASP A 257 -8.66 -22.91 -6.89
N SER A 258 -9.63 -23.57 -7.46
CA SER A 258 -9.89 -24.99 -7.24
C SER A 258 -8.64 -25.86 -7.46
N THR A 259 -8.44 -26.85 -6.58
CA THR A 259 -7.29 -27.76 -6.56
C THR A 259 -5.92 -27.11 -6.37
N ALA A 260 -5.84 -25.79 -6.29
CA ALA A 260 -4.61 -25.07 -5.96
C ALA A 260 -4.24 -25.27 -4.48
N SER A 261 -2.99 -24.95 -4.15
CA SER A 261 -2.50 -25.03 -2.77
C SER A 261 -1.72 -23.78 -2.39
N LEU A 262 -2.08 -23.19 -1.25
CA LEU A 262 -1.34 -22.11 -0.61
C LEU A 262 -0.83 -22.56 0.76
N PHE A 263 0.46 -22.48 0.95
CA PHE A 263 1.12 -22.55 2.24
C PHE A 263 1.73 -21.19 2.60
N ALA A 264 1.50 -20.70 3.81
CA ALA A 264 2.17 -19.50 4.30
C ALA A 264 2.58 -19.66 5.77
N ASP A 265 3.82 -19.28 6.08
CA ASP A 265 4.35 -19.18 7.44
C ASP A 265 5.03 -17.82 7.61
N GLY A 266 4.57 -17.01 8.56
CA GLY A 266 5.06 -15.65 8.75
C GLY A 266 4.57 -14.66 7.66
N LEU A 267 3.38 -14.85 7.09
CA LEU A 267 2.80 -13.92 6.12
C LEU A 267 2.15 -12.73 6.82
N TRP A 268 2.50 -11.51 6.45
CA TRP A 268 1.73 -10.32 6.77
C TRP A 268 1.01 -9.80 5.52
N LEU A 269 -0.32 -9.81 5.55
CA LEU A 269 -1.17 -9.31 4.48
C LEU A 269 -2.05 -8.18 5.03
N ARG A 270 -1.92 -6.97 4.49
CA ARG A 270 -2.55 -5.78 5.06
C ARG A 270 -3.14 -4.83 4.04
N ASP A 271 -4.10 -4.04 4.48
CA ASP A 271 -4.70 -2.91 3.76
C ASP A 271 -5.22 -3.32 2.38
N VAL A 272 -6.07 -4.35 2.38
CA VAL A 272 -6.65 -4.96 1.18
C VAL A 272 -8.01 -4.32 0.90
N SER A 273 -8.27 -3.89 -0.33
CA SER A 273 -9.53 -3.23 -0.69
C SER A 273 -10.74 -4.18 -0.61
N HIS A 274 -10.56 -5.44 -1.01
CA HIS A 274 -11.58 -6.49 -0.97
C HIS A 274 -11.20 -7.60 0.02
N ALA A 275 -11.26 -8.87 -0.41
CA ALA A 275 -10.88 -10.00 0.43
C ALA A 275 -9.35 -10.15 0.51
N ALA A 276 -8.80 -10.35 1.73
CA ALA A 276 -7.38 -10.59 1.87
C ALA A 276 -6.98 -11.96 1.35
N ILE A 277 -7.70 -13.02 1.72
CA ILE A 277 -7.53 -14.36 1.14
C ILE A 277 -8.90 -14.90 0.76
N SER A 278 -9.08 -15.26 -0.50
CA SER A 278 -10.24 -15.98 -0.99
C SER A 278 -9.83 -17.37 -1.48
N SER A 279 -10.46 -18.42 -0.94
CA SER A 279 -10.17 -19.83 -1.30
C SER A 279 -11.42 -20.54 -1.74
N ARG A 280 -11.36 -21.16 -2.92
CA ARG A 280 -12.46 -21.91 -3.51
C ARG A 280 -12.01 -23.31 -3.87
N HIS A 281 -12.50 -24.35 -3.17
CA HIS A 281 -12.18 -25.75 -3.40
C HIS A 281 -10.66 -26.06 -3.41
N ALA A 282 -9.89 -25.32 -2.59
CA ALA A 282 -8.43 -25.34 -2.57
C ALA A 282 -7.90 -25.83 -1.21
N ASN A 283 -6.58 -25.99 -1.12
CA ASN A 283 -5.88 -26.31 0.10
C ASN A 283 -5.16 -25.08 0.64
N LEU A 284 -5.48 -24.67 1.85
CA LEU A 284 -4.92 -23.49 2.50
C LEU A 284 -4.31 -23.87 3.85
N THR A 285 -3.05 -23.57 4.05
CA THR A 285 -2.38 -23.71 5.34
C THR A 285 -1.69 -22.39 5.68
N LEU A 286 -2.13 -21.74 6.75
CA LEU A 286 -1.53 -20.52 7.27
C LEU A 286 -0.98 -20.77 8.67
N ARG A 287 0.27 -20.41 8.90
CA ARG A 287 0.94 -20.41 10.19
C ARG A 287 1.53 -19.05 10.47
N ASN A 288 1.48 -18.63 11.72
CA ASN A 288 2.07 -17.34 12.12
C ASN A 288 1.70 -16.17 11.19
N ALA A 289 0.48 -16.19 10.65
CA ALA A 289 0.06 -15.14 9.72
C ALA A 289 -0.61 -13.99 10.46
N LEU A 290 -0.33 -12.78 9.98
CA LEU A 290 -0.96 -11.54 10.40
C LEU A 290 -1.77 -10.98 9.24
N ILE A 291 -3.10 -10.93 9.37
CA ILE A 291 -4.00 -10.42 8.34
C ILE A 291 -4.77 -9.24 8.93
N THR A 292 -4.55 -8.06 8.36
CA THR A 292 -5.07 -6.82 8.92
C THR A 292 -5.77 -5.96 7.87
N ASN A 293 -6.83 -5.27 8.28
CA ASN A 293 -7.48 -4.21 7.49
C ASN A 293 -7.91 -4.65 6.08
N SER A 294 -8.95 -5.47 6.00
CA SER A 294 -9.56 -5.90 4.72
C SER A 294 -10.95 -5.26 4.57
N GLY A 295 -11.20 -4.64 3.43
CA GLY A 295 -12.52 -4.05 3.11
C GLY A 295 -13.60 -5.11 2.89
N GLY A 296 -13.20 -6.32 2.48
CA GLY A 296 -14.00 -7.54 2.48
C GLY A 296 -13.64 -8.48 3.62
N ALA A 297 -13.88 -9.77 3.45
CA ALA A 297 -13.47 -10.79 4.41
C ALA A 297 -11.93 -10.90 4.44
N SER A 298 -11.36 -11.03 5.64
CA SER A 298 -9.93 -11.32 5.75
C SER A 298 -9.61 -12.72 5.25
N VAL A 299 -10.49 -13.70 5.53
CA VAL A 299 -10.40 -15.05 4.95
C VAL A 299 -11.81 -15.49 4.54
N SER A 300 -12.00 -15.73 3.25
CA SER A 300 -13.25 -16.26 2.66
C SER A 300 -13.03 -17.64 2.10
N LEU A 301 -13.80 -18.61 2.57
CA LEU A 301 -13.65 -20.02 2.24
C LEU A 301 -14.93 -20.58 1.61
N THR A 302 -14.79 -21.28 0.48
CA THR A 302 -15.88 -22.01 -0.18
C THR A 302 -15.39 -23.39 -0.60
N GLY A 303 -15.67 -24.43 0.21
CA GLY A 303 -15.15 -25.78 0.00
C GLY A 303 -13.64 -25.91 0.30
N GLY A 304 -13.10 -27.12 0.12
CA GLY A 304 -11.67 -27.40 0.28
C GLY A 304 -11.25 -27.61 1.74
N THR A 305 -9.93 -27.58 1.97
CA THR A 305 -9.32 -27.84 3.28
C THR A 305 -8.50 -26.64 3.74
N THR A 306 -8.79 -26.14 4.93
CA THR A 306 -8.08 -24.98 5.51
C THR A 306 -7.59 -25.29 6.93
N GLU A 307 -6.32 -25.00 7.17
CA GLU A 307 -5.71 -25.01 8.51
C GLU A 307 -5.10 -23.62 8.82
N LEU A 308 -5.56 -23.02 9.91
CA LEU A 308 -5.05 -21.75 10.44
C LEU A 308 -4.43 -22.04 11.80
N THR A 309 -3.14 -21.76 11.98
CA THR A 309 -2.42 -22.04 13.22
C THR A 309 -1.64 -20.79 13.66
N HIS A 310 -1.92 -20.29 14.86
CA HIS A 310 -1.33 -19.05 15.36
C HIS A 310 -1.51 -17.85 14.40
N VAL A 311 -2.71 -17.74 13.82
CA VAL A 311 -3.05 -16.65 12.92
C VAL A 311 -3.70 -15.51 13.71
N THR A 312 -3.26 -14.28 13.49
CA THR A 312 -3.96 -13.09 13.97
C THR A 312 -4.70 -12.44 12.81
N ILE A 313 -6.02 -12.44 12.87
CA ILE A 313 -6.90 -11.67 11.99
C ILE A 313 -7.43 -10.48 12.80
N ALA A 314 -7.01 -9.28 12.43
CA ALA A 314 -7.40 -8.02 13.09
C ALA A 314 -8.01 -7.07 12.05
N ASN A 315 -9.33 -7.23 11.79
CA ASN A 315 -9.97 -6.48 10.71
C ASN A 315 -10.68 -5.23 11.22
N TYR A 316 -9.93 -4.12 11.27
CA TYR A 316 -10.40 -2.79 11.64
C TYR A 316 -10.40 -1.82 10.45
N PHE A 317 -10.64 -2.33 9.24
CA PHE A 317 -10.65 -1.53 8.01
C PHE A 317 -11.52 -0.28 8.13
N SER A 318 -10.98 0.89 7.77
CA SER A 318 -11.59 2.21 7.97
C SER A 318 -11.65 3.08 6.72
N TRP A 319 -11.12 2.60 5.58
CA TRP A 319 -11.12 3.37 4.33
C TRP A 319 -12.50 3.43 3.66
N ASP A 320 -13.35 2.43 3.90
CA ASP A 320 -14.73 2.36 3.42
C ASP A 320 -15.56 1.50 4.39
N ALA A 321 -16.88 1.47 4.19
CA ALA A 321 -17.79 0.67 4.98
C ALA A 321 -17.62 -0.82 4.68
N ARG A 322 -17.03 -1.56 5.60
CA ARG A 322 -16.95 -3.02 5.53
C ARG A 322 -18.34 -3.64 5.71
N ARG A 323 -18.65 -4.68 4.92
CA ARG A 323 -19.96 -5.34 4.93
C ARG A 323 -19.90 -6.84 5.20
N THR A 324 -18.71 -7.37 5.41
CA THR A 324 -18.45 -8.80 5.62
C THR A 324 -17.64 -9.02 6.89
N GLU A 325 -17.76 -10.19 7.45
CA GLU A 325 -17.03 -10.66 8.61
C GLU A 325 -15.58 -10.97 8.26
N ALA A 326 -14.71 -11.05 9.26
CA ALA A 326 -13.28 -11.32 9.03
C ALA A 326 -13.03 -12.76 8.56
N LEU A 327 -13.69 -13.75 9.15
CA LEU A 327 -13.67 -15.15 8.68
C LEU A 327 -15.06 -15.53 8.21
N LEU A 328 -15.20 -15.74 6.90
CA LEU A 328 -16.44 -16.16 6.26
C LEU A 328 -16.27 -17.54 5.64
N VAL A 329 -17.06 -18.51 6.10
CA VAL A 329 -17.15 -19.85 5.51
C VAL A 329 -18.50 -19.99 4.81
N SER A 330 -18.48 -19.96 3.49
CA SER A 330 -19.67 -20.06 2.66
C SER A 330 -19.94 -21.51 2.26
N ARG A 331 -21.20 -21.81 1.99
CA ARG A 331 -21.61 -23.11 1.48
C ARG A 331 -21.08 -23.32 0.07
N ALA A 332 -20.48 -24.47 -0.17
CA ALA A 332 -20.17 -24.97 -1.50
C ALA A 332 -21.32 -25.87 -2.00
N ASP A 333 -21.69 -25.75 -3.29
CA ASP A 333 -22.86 -26.46 -3.85
C ASP A 333 -22.80 -27.99 -3.71
N SER A 334 -21.61 -28.59 -3.75
CA SER A 334 -21.43 -30.05 -3.67
C SER A 334 -20.17 -30.51 -2.94
N ALA A 335 -19.35 -29.60 -2.44
CA ALA A 335 -18.10 -29.93 -1.76
C ALA A 335 -18.17 -29.64 -0.26
N THR A 336 -17.45 -30.41 0.52
CA THR A 336 -17.28 -30.19 1.95
C THR A 336 -16.21 -29.14 2.23
N THR A 337 -16.43 -28.28 3.21
CA THR A 337 -15.40 -27.39 3.76
C THR A 337 -14.85 -28.03 5.04
N SER A 338 -13.54 -28.29 5.07
CA SER A 338 -12.83 -28.67 6.29
C SER A 338 -12.05 -27.47 6.79
N LEU A 339 -12.30 -27.06 8.04
CA LEU A 339 -11.63 -25.90 8.65
C LEU A 339 -11.11 -26.27 10.03
N ARG A 340 -9.82 -26.09 10.24
CA ARG A 340 -9.17 -26.22 11.55
C ARG A 340 -8.47 -24.93 11.91
N VAL A 341 -8.78 -24.41 13.08
CA VAL A 341 -8.21 -23.17 13.61
C VAL A 341 -7.61 -23.45 14.98
N PHE A 342 -6.31 -23.30 15.09
CA PHE A 342 -5.57 -23.52 16.33
C PHE A 342 -4.92 -22.22 16.80
N ASN A 343 -5.05 -21.94 18.10
CA ASN A 343 -4.32 -20.87 18.77
C ASN A 343 -4.35 -19.53 18.03
N SER A 344 -5.52 -19.14 17.54
CA SER A 344 -5.64 -17.97 16.65
C SER A 344 -6.47 -16.87 17.29
N ILE A 345 -6.29 -15.63 16.83
CA ILE A 345 -7.07 -14.46 17.19
C ILE A 345 -7.86 -14.01 15.98
N ILE A 346 -9.18 -13.87 16.10
CA ILE A 346 -10.05 -13.37 15.05
C ILE A 346 -10.94 -12.29 15.63
N VAL A 347 -10.57 -11.04 15.41
CA VAL A 347 -11.24 -9.83 15.94
C VAL A 347 -11.36 -8.74 14.87
N GLY A 348 -12.15 -7.73 15.13
CA GLY A 348 -12.33 -6.63 14.22
C GLY A 348 -13.46 -5.69 14.62
N SER A 349 -13.96 -4.87 13.70
CA SER A 349 -15.02 -3.89 13.95
C SER A 349 -16.44 -4.48 13.90
N HIS A 350 -16.64 -5.64 13.27
CA HIS A 350 -17.94 -6.32 13.21
C HIS A 350 -18.20 -7.23 14.42
N ASN A 351 -19.45 -7.55 14.63
CA ASN A 351 -19.88 -8.54 15.59
C ASN A 351 -21.09 -9.33 15.03
N PRO A 352 -20.92 -10.60 14.64
CA PRO A 352 -19.71 -11.42 14.75
C PRO A 352 -18.64 -11.13 13.69
N GLU A 353 -17.39 -11.56 13.94
CA GLU A 353 -16.29 -11.60 12.96
C GLU A 353 -16.06 -13.02 12.41
N VAL A 354 -16.74 -14.02 12.98
CA VAL A 354 -16.68 -15.41 12.53
C VAL A 354 -18.07 -15.86 12.12
N VAL A 355 -18.26 -16.07 10.83
CA VAL A 355 -19.51 -16.61 10.28
C VAL A 355 -19.24 -17.88 9.49
N ILE A 356 -19.99 -18.93 9.85
CA ILE A 356 -19.96 -20.23 9.19
C ILE A 356 -21.40 -20.51 8.74
N ASP A 357 -21.66 -20.30 7.44
CA ASP A 357 -23.01 -20.28 6.87
C ASP A 357 -23.64 -21.68 6.83
N SER A 358 -22.87 -22.70 6.49
CA SER A 358 -23.34 -24.08 6.50
C SER A 358 -22.18 -25.05 6.58
N ILE A 359 -22.22 -25.95 7.57
CA ILE A 359 -21.15 -26.92 7.78
C ILE A 359 -21.55 -28.22 7.12
N ALA A 360 -20.92 -28.49 5.98
CA ALA A 360 -20.81 -29.84 5.43
C ALA A 360 -19.33 -30.23 5.49
N GLY A 361 -18.80 -30.53 6.68
CA GLY A 361 -17.39 -30.88 6.83
C GLY A 361 -16.91 -30.91 8.29
N ASP A 362 -15.62 -31.02 8.46
CA ASP A 362 -14.94 -31.09 9.77
C ASP A 362 -14.49 -29.67 10.15
N VAL A 363 -15.17 -29.04 11.11
CA VAL A 363 -14.83 -27.70 11.60
C VAL A 363 -14.41 -27.80 13.06
N LEU A 364 -13.23 -27.24 13.37
CA LEU A 364 -12.69 -27.21 14.73
C LEU A 364 -11.95 -25.89 14.96
N PHE A 365 -12.30 -25.20 16.03
CA PHE A 365 -11.53 -24.11 16.63
C PHE A 365 -11.01 -24.60 17.99
N SER A 366 -9.74 -24.37 18.27
CA SER A 366 -9.12 -24.75 19.54
C SER A 366 -8.14 -23.69 20.02
N GLY A 367 -8.23 -23.35 21.33
CA GLY A 367 -7.30 -22.40 21.95
C GLY A 367 -7.31 -21.00 21.34
N SER A 368 -8.48 -20.51 20.89
CA SER A 368 -8.57 -19.31 20.06
C SER A 368 -9.44 -18.23 20.69
N LEU A 369 -9.05 -16.96 20.47
CA LEU A 369 -9.79 -15.76 20.87
C LEU A 369 -10.61 -15.24 19.68
N LEU A 370 -11.94 -15.24 19.84
CA LEU A 370 -12.85 -14.99 18.72
C LEU A 370 -13.84 -13.86 19.05
N ARG A 371 -14.06 -12.94 18.13
CA ARG A 371 -15.16 -12.00 18.22
C ARG A 371 -16.42 -12.64 17.65
N THR A 372 -17.19 -13.27 18.52
CA THR A 372 -18.45 -13.93 18.21
C THR A 372 -19.36 -13.94 19.45
N GLU A 373 -20.61 -14.37 19.30
CA GLU A 373 -21.53 -14.47 20.43
C GLU A 373 -21.11 -15.60 21.39
N LYS A 374 -21.01 -15.30 22.69
CA LYS A 374 -20.68 -16.29 23.74
C LYS A 374 -21.58 -17.51 23.70
N LYS A 375 -22.89 -17.30 23.50
CA LYS A 375 -23.87 -18.40 23.39
C LYS A 375 -23.53 -19.35 22.24
N LYS A 376 -22.94 -18.87 21.13
CA LYS A 376 -22.55 -19.72 20.00
C LYS A 376 -21.41 -20.65 20.36
N LEU A 377 -20.43 -20.20 21.15
CA LEU A 377 -19.34 -21.03 21.65
C LEU A 377 -19.88 -22.08 22.62
N GLU A 378 -20.69 -21.68 23.60
CA GLU A 378 -21.22 -22.56 24.65
C GLU A 378 -22.17 -23.64 24.10
N SER A 379 -22.93 -23.33 23.05
CA SER A 379 -23.87 -24.28 22.43
C SER A 379 -23.21 -25.24 21.42
N ASN A 380 -21.98 -24.99 21.00
CA ASN A 380 -21.29 -25.76 19.95
C ASN A 380 -19.89 -26.22 20.40
N THR A 381 -19.76 -26.75 21.59
CA THR A 381 -18.48 -27.20 22.18
C THR A 381 -17.75 -28.26 21.34
N LYS A 382 -18.45 -28.95 20.45
CA LYS A 382 -17.84 -29.86 19.49
C LYS A 382 -16.95 -29.10 18.47
N PHE A 383 -17.34 -27.88 18.10
CA PHE A 383 -16.62 -27.08 17.13
C PHE A 383 -15.66 -26.07 17.79
N PHE A 384 -15.95 -25.65 19.03
CA PHE A 384 -15.17 -24.66 19.76
C PHE A 384 -14.65 -25.25 21.08
N GLN A 385 -13.36 -25.59 21.07
CA GLN A 385 -12.67 -26.19 22.23
C GLN A 385 -11.70 -25.17 22.81
N ASP A 386 -11.77 -24.92 24.11
CA ASP A 386 -10.89 -23.97 24.80
C ASP A 386 -10.82 -22.59 24.11
N CYS A 387 -11.95 -22.11 23.57
CA CYS A 387 -12.05 -20.83 22.91
C CYS A 387 -12.70 -19.78 23.83
N LEU A 388 -12.25 -18.53 23.72
CA LEU A 388 -12.83 -17.38 24.42
C LEU A 388 -13.44 -16.39 23.41
N THR A 389 -14.40 -15.60 23.90
CA THR A 389 -14.95 -14.47 23.12
C THR A 389 -14.43 -13.17 23.67
N ALA A 390 -13.99 -12.27 22.79
CA ALA A 390 -13.61 -10.92 23.16
C ALA A 390 -14.11 -9.88 22.15
N SER A 391 -14.34 -8.68 22.62
CA SER A 391 -14.63 -7.53 21.77
C SER A 391 -13.35 -6.90 21.21
N ASP A 392 -12.23 -7.05 21.91
CA ASP A 392 -10.88 -6.58 21.54
C ASP A 392 -9.85 -7.60 22.02
N ALA A 393 -8.75 -7.74 21.30
CA ALA A 393 -7.62 -8.57 21.71
C ALA A 393 -6.59 -7.81 22.56
N HIS A 394 -6.78 -6.54 22.81
CA HIS A 394 -5.86 -5.67 23.54
C HIS A 394 -4.45 -5.63 22.91
N PHE A 395 -4.39 -5.27 21.63
CA PHE A 395 -3.13 -5.04 20.94
C PHE A 395 -2.43 -3.77 21.46
N ALA A 396 -1.11 -3.75 21.39
CA ALA A 396 -0.29 -2.67 21.92
C ALA A 396 -0.55 -1.32 21.25
N ASN A 397 -0.55 -1.26 19.92
CA ASN A 397 -0.90 -0.06 19.15
C ASN A 397 -1.26 -0.42 17.70
N ARG A 398 -2.53 -0.47 17.38
CA ARG A 398 -3.02 -0.80 16.04
C ARG A 398 -2.76 0.31 15.02
N ASP A 399 -2.75 1.55 15.46
CA ASP A 399 -2.55 2.71 14.57
C ASP A 399 -1.10 2.77 14.06
N ASP A 400 -0.16 2.26 14.85
CA ASP A 400 1.25 2.07 14.46
C ASP A 400 1.53 0.64 13.96
N LEU A 401 0.49 -0.11 13.57
CA LEU A 401 0.59 -1.48 13.07
C LEU A 401 1.26 -2.47 14.06
N ASN A 402 1.24 -2.16 15.35
CA ASN A 402 1.78 -3.00 16.42
C ASN A 402 0.68 -3.90 17.00
N TYR A 403 0.67 -5.16 16.56
CA TYR A 403 -0.31 -6.18 16.95
C TYR A 403 0.20 -7.14 18.04
N HIS A 404 1.27 -6.78 18.75
CA HIS A 404 1.66 -7.47 19.99
C HIS A 404 0.57 -7.35 21.05
N LEU A 405 0.49 -8.35 21.91
CA LEU A 405 -0.51 -8.37 22.98
C LEU A 405 -0.02 -7.53 24.17
N THR A 406 -0.93 -6.77 24.77
CA THR A 406 -0.67 -6.17 26.09
C THR A 406 -0.96 -7.20 27.20
N PRO A 407 -0.43 -7.00 28.42
CA PRO A 407 -0.69 -7.92 29.56
C PRO A 407 -2.17 -8.11 29.93
N SER A 408 -3.06 -7.24 29.45
CA SER A 408 -4.52 -7.35 29.67
C SER A 408 -5.24 -8.23 28.65
N SER A 409 -4.54 -8.83 27.70
CA SER A 409 -5.16 -9.65 26.65
C SER A 409 -5.59 -11.01 27.15
N ASP A 410 -6.83 -11.40 26.88
CA ASP A 410 -7.37 -12.75 27.13
C ASP A 410 -6.74 -13.83 26.23
N ALA A 411 -5.93 -13.45 25.24
CA ALA A 411 -5.20 -14.38 24.38
C ALA A 411 -3.93 -14.96 25.03
N ILE A 412 -3.51 -14.37 26.16
CA ILE A 412 -2.33 -14.81 26.91
C ILE A 412 -2.65 -16.14 27.61
N GLY A 413 -1.82 -17.17 27.39
CA GLY A 413 -2.01 -18.48 27.97
C GLY A 413 -3.19 -19.28 27.42
N LEU A 414 -3.90 -18.75 26.40
CA LEU A 414 -5.03 -19.42 25.79
C LEU A 414 -4.61 -20.55 24.82
N GLY A 415 -3.41 -20.42 24.25
CA GLY A 415 -2.91 -21.36 23.24
C GLY A 415 -2.70 -22.77 23.78
N GLN A 416 -2.97 -23.78 22.96
CA GLN A 416 -2.84 -25.18 23.27
C GLN A 416 -1.53 -25.77 22.71
N PRO A 417 -0.92 -26.77 23.38
CA PRO A 417 0.35 -27.37 22.92
C PRO A 417 0.31 -27.93 21.51
N LYS A 418 -0.84 -28.41 21.04
CA LYS A 418 -1.01 -28.94 19.68
C LYS A 418 -0.76 -27.85 18.63
N GLY A 419 -1.31 -26.66 18.81
CA GLY A 419 -1.08 -25.53 17.89
C GLY A 419 0.39 -25.11 17.90
N ALA A 420 0.98 -24.97 19.08
CA ALA A 420 2.38 -24.61 19.22
C ALA A 420 3.35 -25.66 18.61
N SER A 421 2.97 -26.94 18.60
CA SER A 421 3.76 -27.99 17.92
C SER A 421 3.71 -27.88 16.39
N LEU A 422 2.61 -27.36 15.82
CA LEU A 422 2.47 -27.10 14.38
C LEU A 422 3.24 -25.84 13.92
N ALA A 423 3.37 -24.85 14.82
CA ALA A 423 4.10 -23.61 14.59
C ALA A 423 4.98 -23.30 15.82
N PRO A 424 6.17 -23.93 15.97
CA PRO A 424 6.97 -23.87 17.18
C PRO A 424 7.66 -22.53 17.42
N THR A 425 7.79 -21.72 16.40
CA THR A 425 8.22 -20.32 16.49
C THR A 425 7.05 -19.39 16.21
N ASP A 426 7.16 -18.14 16.59
CA ASP A 426 6.17 -17.12 16.30
C ASP A 426 6.48 -16.34 15.02
N PHE A 427 5.73 -15.27 14.75
CA PHE A 427 5.87 -14.41 13.57
C PHE A 427 7.25 -13.74 13.48
N GLU A 428 7.92 -13.51 14.60
CA GLU A 428 9.24 -12.88 14.70
C GLU A 428 10.37 -13.89 14.90
N GLY A 429 10.04 -15.20 14.92
CA GLY A 429 11.01 -16.29 15.06
C GLY A 429 11.29 -16.71 16.51
N PHE A 430 10.58 -16.12 17.50
CA PHE A 430 10.73 -16.53 18.91
C PHE A 430 10.08 -17.87 19.20
N THR A 431 10.75 -18.72 19.97
CA THR A 431 10.26 -20.05 20.32
C THR A 431 9.07 -19.97 21.27
N ARG A 432 7.92 -20.57 20.91
CA ARG A 432 6.68 -20.57 21.71
C ARG A 432 6.77 -21.36 23.00
N PHE A 433 7.65 -22.35 23.07
CA PHE A 433 7.91 -23.15 24.27
C PHE A 433 9.00 -22.56 25.19
N ALA A 434 9.47 -21.32 24.93
CA ALA A 434 10.41 -20.65 25.82
C ALA A 434 9.77 -20.21 27.15
N THR A 435 8.44 -20.16 27.20
CA THR A 435 7.64 -19.82 28.40
C THR A 435 6.64 -20.94 28.72
N ASP A 436 6.18 -21.01 29.97
CA ASP A 436 5.13 -21.96 30.40
C ASP A 436 3.75 -21.57 29.85
N SER A 437 3.64 -20.43 29.16
CA SER A 437 2.37 -19.88 28.69
C SER A 437 2.43 -19.69 27.18
N ILE A 438 1.56 -20.39 26.45
CA ILE A 438 1.41 -20.30 25.00
C ILE A 438 0.33 -19.25 24.69
N GLN A 439 0.65 -18.22 23.94
CA GLN A 439 -0.32 -17.21 23.50
C GLN A 439 -1.07 -17.68 22.26
N ALA A 440 -2.33 -17.28 22.13
CA ALA A 440 -3.02 -17.33 20.86
C ALA A 440 -2.57 -16.14 19.98
N GLY A 441 -2.60 -16.34 18.65
CA GLY A 441 -2.20 -15.34 17.66
C GLY A 441 -0.76 -15.47 17.18
N ALA A 442 -0.36 -14.56 16.32
CA ALA A 442 0.90 -14.60 15.58
C ALA A 442 2.13 -14.35 16.47
N PHE A 443 1.99 -13.60 17.55
CA PHE A 443 3.10 -13.18 18.41
C PHE A 443 3.13 -13.93 19.74
N GLN A 444 4.31 -14.20 20.23
CA GLN A 444 4.58 -14.71 21.57
C GLN A 444 5.06 -13.56 22.46
N ILE A 445 4.51 -13.41 23.66
CA ILE A 445 5.05 -12.46 24.64
C ILE A 445 6.34 -13.05 25.20
N ILE A 446 7.40 -12.26 25.13
CA ILE A 446 8.66 -12.55 25.79
C ILE A 446 8.68 -11.72 27.07
N GLU A 447 8.70 -12.37 28.23
CA GLU A 447 8.99 -11.67 29.46
C GLU A 447 10.40 -11.08 29.34
N GLN A 448 10.52 -9.75 29.34
CA GLN A 448 11.83 -9.12 29.46
C GLN A 448 12.40 -9.49 30.82
N GLN A 449 13.48 -10.26 30.81
CA GLN A 449 14.27 -10.57 31.99
C GLN A 449 15.01 -9.33 32.51
#